data_509f3168bbe3944c425f14175fc1f3b5
#
_entry.id   509f3168bbe3944c425f14175fc1f3b5
#
_cell.length_a   1.000
_cell.length_b   1.000
_cell.length_c   1.000
_cell.angle_alpha   90.00
_cell.angle_beta   90.00
_cell.angle_gamma   90.00
#
_symmetry.space_group_name_H-M   'P 1'
#
loop_
_entity.id
_entity.type
_entity.pdbx_description
1 polymer ?
#
loop_
_entity_poly.entity_id
_entity_poly.type
_entity_poly.pdbx_seq_one_letter_code
_entity_poly.pdbx_strand_id
1 'polypeptide(L)'
;MDFGNNNNSYNHNPQGYSYRPPVKTPGSSLANASMMLGMIAIITAIMMTIYFPFIFGSLAILFALLSKGQAAKLVKYAKAGLICGIVGIVITLGIITSSVLLILSNPQILTDTAKRYDKIYEQAYGIPSEEIFGDSLEDIVENFIEGITN
;
A
#
# COMPACT_ATOMS: atom_id res chain seq x y z
N MET A 1 33.55 12.12 76.01
CA MET A 1 33.20 10.99 75.12
C MET A 1 32.52 11.57 73.93
N ASP A 2 33.28 11.69 72.87
CA ASP A 2 32.86 12.39 71.67
C ASP A 2 32.52 11.34 70.64
N PHE A 3 31.23 11.21 70.29
CA PHE A 3 30.79 10.29 69.29
C PHE A 3 30.81 11.00 67.93
N GLY A 4 31.90 10.80 67.17
CA GLY A 4 32.08 11.29 65.84
C GLY A 4 30.98 10.77 64.91
N ASN A 5 30.13 11.67 64.43
CA ASN A 5 29.12 11.44 63.47
C ASN A 5 29.77 11.36 62.06
N ASN A 6 30.07 10.16 61.61
CA ASN A 6 30.72 9.89 60.34
C ASN A 6 29.66 9.81 59.26
N ASN A 7 29.11 10.97 58.87
CA ASN A 7 28.22 11.08 57.71
C ASN A 7 29.02 10.94 56.38
N ASN A 8 29.39 9.69 56.08
CA ASN A 8 29.84 9.36 54.76
C ASN A 8 28.63 9.45 53.81
N SER A 9 28.41 10.65 53.34
CA SER A 9 27.51 10.92 52.25
C SER A 9 28.09 10.31 50.98
N TYR A 10 27.79 9.04 50.74
CA TYR A 10 28.01 8.44 49.40
C TYR A 10 27.13 9.17 48.44
N ASN A 11 27.71 10.15 47.78
CA ASN A 11 27.11 10.81 46.64
C ASN A 11 27.02 9.78 45.48
N HIS A 12 26.08 8.84 45.61
CA HIS A 12 25.63 8.04 44.52
C HIS A 12 24.90 8.99 43.57
N ASN A 13 25.64 9.50 42.59
CA ASN A 13 25.02 10.01 41.37
C ASN A 13 24.62 8.80 40.53
N PRO A 14 23.39 8.29 40.64
CA PRO A 14 22.92 7.32 39.66
C PRO A 14 22.70 8.13 38.41
N GLN A 15 23.61 8.00 37.44
CA GLN A 15 23.26 8.21 36.06
C GLN A 15 22.21 7.13 35.71
N GLY A 16 21.11 7.14 36.44
CA GLY A 16 19.92 6.43 36.08
C GLY A 16 19.47 7.03 34.75
N TYR A 17 19.65 6.27 33.71
CA TYR A 17 18.92 6.48 32.46
C TYR A 17 17.46 6.66 32.85
N SER A 18 17.04 7.93 32.90
CA SER A 18 15.66 8.28 33.16
C SER A 18 14.89 7.77 31.96
N TYR A 19 14.41 6.53 32.04
CA TYR A 19 13.47 6.00 31.06
C TYR A 19 12.24 6.89 31.15
N ARG A 20 12.23 7.93 30.31
CA ARG A 20 11.02 8.67 30.03
C ARG A 20 10.20 7.78 29.09
N PRO A 21 9.11 7.20 29.56
CA PRO A 21 8.24 6.47 28.66
C PRO A 21 7.88 7.42 27.51
N PRO A 22 7.91 6.95 26.26
CA PRO A 22 7.61 7.80 25.10
C PRO A 22 6.22 8.40 25.31
N VAL A 23 6.17 9.73 25.41
CA VAL A 23 4.91 10.46 25.52
C VAL A 23 4.14 10.16 24.24
N LYS A 24 3.11 9.33 24.34
CA LYS A 24 2.20 9.03 23.22
C LYS A 24 1.47 10.32 22.88
N THR A 25 1.95 11.02 21.87
CA THR A 25 1.24 12.18 21.33
C THR A 25 -0.11 11.71 20.77
N PRO A 26 -1.22 12.43 21.03
CA PRO A 26 -2.51 12.11 20.44
C PRO A 26 -2.35 11.98 18.91
N GLY A 27 -2.86 10.89 18.33
CA GLY A 27 -2.74 10.61 16.88
C GLY A 27 -1.46 9.86 16.44
N SER A 28 -0.52 9.55 17.36
CA SER A 28 0.69 8.79 16.99
C SER A 28 0.39 7.38 16.47
N SER A 29 -0.65 6.75 16.97
CA SER A 29 -1.12 5.43 16.51
C SER A 29 -1.61 5.49 15.06
N LEU A 30 -2.42 6.48 14.73
CA LEU A 30 -2.92 6.71 13.37
C LEU A 30 -1.79 7.10 12.41
N ALA A 31 -0.81 7.85 12.88
CA ALA A 31 0.37 8.21 12.09
C ALA A 31 1.21 6.98 11.73
N ASN A 32 1.42 6.06 12.68
CA ASN A 32 2.12 4.80 12.42
C ASN A 32 1.33 3.90 11.46
N ALA A 33 0.02 3.78 11.65
CA ALA A 33 -0.86 3.03 10.75
C ALA A 33 -0.82 3.60 9.32
N SER A 34 -0.86 4.92 9.18
CA SER A 34 -0.71 5.60 7.87
C SER A 34 0.61 5.25 7.18
N MET A 35 1.72 5.28 7.91
CA MET A 35 3.03 4.92 7.36
C MET A 35 3.08 3.46 6.88
N MET A 36 2.57 2.52 7.70
CA MET A 36 2.51 1.09 7.34
C MET A 36 1.65 0.86 6.10
N LEU A 37 0.45 1.44 6.06
CA LEU A 37 -0.45 1.33 4.92
C LEU A 37 0.15 1.95 3.65
N GLY A 38 0.85 3.08 3.77
CA GLY A 38 1.56 3.71 2.65
C GLY A 38 2.65 2.81 2.07
N MET A 39 3.43 2.13 2.91
CA MET A 39 4.43 1.15 2.45
C MET A 39 3.79 -0.05 1.77
N ILE A 40 2.71 -0.59 2.33
CA ILE A 40 1.96 -1.70 1.74
C ILE A 40 1.39 -1.27 0.38
N ALA A 41 0.88 -0.06 0.24
CA ALA A 41 0.38 0.46 -1.03
C ALA A 41 1.45 0.48 -2.13
N ILE A 42 2.69 0.82 -1.81
CA ILE A 42 3.80 0.79 -2.78
C ILE A 42 4.14 -0.66 -3.16
N ILE A 43 4.24 -1.55 -2.18
CA ILE A 43 4.56 -2.97 -2.44
C ILE A 43 3.48 -3.61 -3.31
N THR A 44 2.21 -3.37 -3.01
CA THR A 44 1.09 -3.91 -3.80
C THR A 44 0.99 -3.29 -5.18
N ALA A 45 1.40 -2.04 -5.36
CA ALA A 45 1.50 -1.41 -6.68
C ALA A 45 2.55 -2.12 -7.57
N ILE A 46 3.69 -2.51 -7.00
CA ILE A 46 4.74 -3.26 -7.72
C ILE A 46 4.28 -4.68 -8.07
N MET A 47 3.44 -5.30 -7.23
CA MET A 47 2.87 -6.63 -7.50
C MET A 47 1.75 -6.64 -8.56
N MET A 48 1.55 -5.56 -9.29
CA MET A 48 0.54 -5.40 -10.36
C MET A 48 -0.91 -5.62 -9.93
N THR A 49 -1.22 -5.50 -8.65
CA THR A 49 -2.60 -5.54 -8.17
C THR A 49 -3.20 -4.15 -8.23
N ILE A 50 -4.21 -3.94 -9.07
CA ILE A 50 -4.78 -2.61 -9.34
C ILE A 50 -5.59 -2.11 -8.14
N TYR A 51 -6.39 -2.97 -7.53
CA TYR A 51 -7.34 -2.56 -6.47
C TYR A 51 -6.66 -2.23 -5.13
N PHE A 52 -5.69 -3.03 -4.71
CA PHE A 52 -5.05 -2.89 -3.40
C PHE A 52 -4.31 -1.56 -3.20
N PRO A 53 -3.53 -1.04 -4.16
CA PRO A 53 -2.87 0.26 -3.99
C PRO A 53 -3.83 1.41 -3.81
N PHE A 54 -5.00 1.39 -4.48
CA PHE A 54 -6.03 2.41 -4.31
C PHE A 54 -6.63 2.35 -2.92
N ILE A 55 -6.97 1.17 -2.42
CA ILE A 55 -7.55 0.98 -1.09
C ILE A 55 -6.54 1.39 -0.01
N PHE A 56 -5.34 0.84 -0.03
CA PHE A 56 -4.32 1.12 0.99
C PHE A 56 -3.75 2.53 0.87
N GLY A 57 -3.58 3.05 -0.34
CA GLY A 57 -3.13 4.43 -0.57
C GLY A 57 -4.14 5.45 -0.06
N SER A 58 -5.43 5.28 -0.34
CA SER A 58 -6.48 6.17 0.16
C SER A 58 -6.63 6.09 1.68
N LEU A 59 -6.58 4.89 2.27
CA LEU A 59 -6.56 4.69 3.72
C LEU A 59 -5.34 5.34 4.39
N ALA A 60 -4.15 5.23 3.77
CA ALA A 60 -2.94 5.87 4.28
C ALA A 60 -3.09 7.40 4.32
N ILE A 61 -3.65 7.99 3.27
CA ILE A 61 -3.93 9.43 3.20
C ILE A 61 -4.95 9.84 4.26
N LEU A 62 -6.06 9.10 4.39
CA LEU A 62 -7.08 9.36 5.40
C LEU A 62 -6.50 9.32 6.81
N PHE A 63 -5.75 8.29 7.16
CA PHE A 63 -5.14 8.16 8.48
C PHE A 63 -4.07 9.21 8.74
N ALA A 64 -3.32 9.62 7.70
CA ALA A 64 -2.40 10.74 7.80
C ALA A 64 -3.13 12.04 8.16
N LEU A 65 -4.24 12.32 7.49
CA LEU A 65 -5.05 13.50 7.76
C LEU A 65 -5.72 13.44 9.14
N LEU A 66 -6.29 12.28 9.51
CA LEU A 66 -6.91 12.09 10.82
C LEU A 66 -5.87 12.21 11.95
N SER A 67 -4.63 11.77 11.73
CA SER A 67 -3.57 11.88 12.74
C SER A 67 -3.19 13.31 13.07
N LYS A 68 -3.50 14.25 12.17
CA LYS A 68 -3.30 15.68 12.41
C LYS A 68 -4.14 16.18 13.58
N GLY A 69 -5.40 15.71 13.71
CA GLY A 69 -6.34 16.18 14.74
C GLY A 69 -6.40 17.72 14.76
N GLN A 70 -6.29 18.29 15.97
CA GLN A 70 -6.23 19.75 16.18
C GLN A 70 -4.81 20.31 16.12
N ALA A 71 -3.77 19.49 15.82
CA ALA A 71 -2.40 19.94 15.76
C ALA A 71 -2.14 20.78 14.51
N ALA A 72 -1.35 21.84 14.64
CA ALA A 72 -1.00 22.72 13.51
C ALA A 72 -0.17 22.01 12.43
N LYS A 73 0.60 20.97 12.81
CA LYS A 73 1.53 20.25 11.91
C LYS A 73 1.34 18.75 11.98
N LEU A 74 1.44 18.09 10.83
CA LEU A 74 1.48 16.63 10.74
C LEU A 74 2.73 16.05 11.43
N VAL A 75 2.56 14.95 12.16
CA VAL A 75 3.67 14.18 12.73
C VAL A 75 4.53 13.60 11.60
N LYS A 76 5.83 13.40 11.84
CA LYS A 76 6.78 12.92 10.81
C LYS A 76 6.30 11.64 10.13
N TYR A 77 5.80 10.66 10.88
CA TYR A 77 5.29 9.39 10.34
C TYR A 77 4.04 9.57 9.49
N ALA A 78 3.14 10.50 9.85
CA ALA A 78 1.96 10.81 9.04
C ALA A 78 2.32 11.45 7.70
N LYS A 79 3.34 12.32 7.68
CA LYS A 79 3.85 12.88 6.42
C LYS A 79 4.42 11.79 5.51
N ALA A 80 5.21 10.87 6.07
CA ALA A 80 5.74 9.74 5.32
C ALA A 80 4.62 8.87 4.74
N GLY A 81 3.63 8.49 5.55
CA GLY A 81 2.46 7.72 5.09
C GLY A 81 1.68 8.41 3.98
N LEU A 82 1.46 9.73 4.09
CA LEU A 82 0.79 10.52 3.07
C LEU A 82 1.57 10.53 1.74
N ILE A 83 2.88 10.78 1.81
CA ILE A 83 3.74 10.78 0.61
C ILE A 83 3.75 9.39 -0.04
N CYS A 84 3.97 8.33 0.74
CA CYS A 84 3.95 6.96 0.24
C CYS A 84 2.60 6.57 -0.37
N GLY A 85 1.48 6.97 0.25
CA GLY A 85 0.14 6.74 -0.29
C GLY A 85 -0.08 7.42 -1.64
N ILE A 86 0.32 8.68 -1.78
CA ILE A 86 0.24 9.42 -3.05
C ILE A 86 1.13 8.77 -4.10
N VAL A 87 2.38 8.44 -3.76
CA VAL A 87 3.33 7.80 -4.68
C VAL A 87 2.78 6.44 -5.16
N GLY A 88 2.21 5.63 -4.27
CA GLY A 88 1.58 4.35 -4.62
C GLY A 88 0.46 4.53 -5.65
N ILE A 89 -0.42 5.51 -5.45
CA ILE A 89 -1.51 5.82 -6.39
C ILE A 89 -0.96 6.31 -7.74
N VAL A 90 0.03 7.20 -7.74
CA VAL A 90 0.63 7.72 -8.97
C VAL A 90 1.30 6.61 -9.79
N ILE A 91 2.03 5.72 -9.13
CA ILE A 91 2.63 4.54 -9.79
C ILE A 91 1.54 3.67 -10.41
N THR A 92 0.48 3.38 -9.69
CA THR A 92 -0.64 2.55 -10.19
C THR A 92 -1.32 3.20 -11.39
N LEU A 93 -1.59 4.50 -11.34
CA LEU A 93 -2.15 5.24 -12.48
C LEU A 93 -1.20 5.21 -13.69
N GLY A 94 0.10 5.34 -13.47
CA GLY A 94 1.11 5.21 -14.53
C GLY A 94 1.09 3.85 -15.18
N ILE A 95 1.00 2.78 -14.40
CA ILE A 95 0.91 1.40 -14.92
C ILE A 95 -0.37 1.21 -15.72
N ILE A 96 -1.53 1.66 -15.22
CA ILE A 96 -2.81 1.56 -15.92
C ILE A 96 -2.74 2.31 -17.26
N THR A 97 -2.27 3.55 -17.24
CA THR A 97 -2.16 4.36 -18.46
C THR A 97 -1.23 3.70 -19.48
N SER A 98 -0.08 3.21 -19.05
CA SER A 98 0.85 2.49 -19.92
C SER A 98 0.24 1.22 -20.50
N SER A 99 -0.52 0.47 -19.70
CA SER A 99 -1.19 -0.76 -20.15
C SER A 99 -2.26 -0.46 -21.18
N VAL A 100 -3.07 0.58 -20.96
CA VAL A 100 -4.10 1.01 -21.94
C VAL A 100 -3.46 1.44 -23.24
N LEU A 101 -2.40 2.26 -23.21
CA LEU A 101 -1.69 2.68 -24.41
C LEU A 101 -1.08 1.50 -25.16
N LEU A 102 -0.54 0.52 -24.45
CA LEU A 102 0.06 -0.67 -25.03
C LEU A 102 -1.01 -1.53 -25.74
N ILE A 103 -2.17 -1.70 -25.14
CA ILE A 103 -3.32 -2.43 -25.73
C ILE A 103 -3.84 -1.71 -26.98
N LEU A 104 -4.00 -0.40 -26.94
CA LEU A 104 -4.44 0.39 -28.08
C LEU A 104 -3.43 0.38 -29.22
N SER A 105 -2.13 0.33 -28.92
CA SER A 105 -1.07 0.25 -29.93
C SER A 105 -0.93 -1.13 -30.54
N ASN A 106 -1.31 -2.18 -29.81
CA ASN A 106 -1.12 -3.56 -30.25
C ASN A 106 -2.20 -4.48 -29.65
N PRO A 107 -3.42 -4.47 -30.25
CA PRO A 107 -4.55 -5.23 -29.73
C PRO A 107 -4.31 -6.75 -29.71
N GLN A 108 -3.39 -7.27 -30.53
CA GLN A 108 -3.01 -8.70 -30.54
C GLN A 108 -2.48 -9.20 -29.20
N ILE A 109 -1.90 -8.32 -28.38
CA ILE A 109 -1.42 -8.68 -27.03
C ILE A 109 -2.60 -9.14 -26.15
N LEU A 110 -3.75 -8.52 -26.32
CA LEU A 110 -4.95 -8.86 -25.56
C LEU A 110 -5.47 -10.26 -25.96
N THR A 111 -5.53 -10.54 -27.26
CA THR A 111 -5.95 -11.84 -27.81
C THR A 111 -4.98 -12.95 -27.40
N ASP A 112 -3.66 -12.72 -27.53
CA ASP A 112 -2.65 -13.70 -27.09
C ASP A 112 -2.72 -13.97 -25.57
N THR A 113 -3.05 -12.96 -24.81
CA THR A 113 -3.24 -13.09 -23.35
C THR A 113 -4.49 -13.91 -23.04
N ALA A 114 -5.60 -13.63 -23.71
CA ALA A 114 -6.84 -14.40 -23.57
C ALA A 114 -6.62 -15.88 -23.88
N LYS A 115 -5.95 -16.22 -24.98
CA LYS A 115 -5.57 -17.60 -25.34
C LYS A 115 -4.74 -18.30 -24.25
N ARG A 116 -3.84 -17.59 -23.62
CA ARG A 116 -3.05 -18.14 -22.51
C ARG A 116 -3.91 -18.42 -21.28
N TYR A 117 -4.83 -17.52 -20.95
CA TYR A 117 -5.75 -17.70 -19.84
C TYR A 117 -6.72 -18.84 -20.08
N ASP A 118 -7.26 -19.02 -21.29
CA ASP A 118 -8.09 -20.16 -21.65
C ASP A 118 -7.37 -21.49 -21.39
N LYS A 119 -6.11 -21.59 -21.85
CA LYS A 119 -5.28 -22.78 -21.61
C LYS A 119 -5.00 -23.02 -20.12
N ILE A 120 -4.71 -21.98 -19.37
CA ILE A 120 -4.47 -22.08 -17.93
C ILE A 120 -5.74 -22.52 -17.20
N TYR A 121 -6.89 -22.00 -17.63
CA TYR A 121 -8.19 -22.34 -17.05
C TYR A 121 -8.52 -23.81 -17.30
N GLU A 122 -8.38 -24.26 -18.54
CA GLU A 122 -8.57 -25.66 -18.91
C GLU A 122 -7.63 -26.61 -18.15
N GLN A 123 -6.36 -26.24 -17.99
CA GLN A 123 -5.40 -27.03 -17.22
C GLN A 123 -5.69 -27.03 -15.69
N ALA A 124 -6.20 -25.94 -15.15
CA ALA A 124 -6.43 -25.80 -13.71
C ALA A 124 -7.76 -26.44 -13.27
N TYR A 125 -8.78 -26.33 -14.09
CA TYR A 125 -10.13 -26.74 -13.73
C TYR A 125 -10.64 -27.95 -14.53
N GLY A 126 -9.95 -28.34 -15.61
CA GLY A 126 -10.36 -29.43 -16.50
C GLY A 126 -11.62 -29.16 -17.32
N ILE A 127 -12.06 -27.90 -17.36
CA ILE A 127 -13.25 -27.44 -18.04
C ILE A 127 -12.85 -26.27 -18.94
N PRO A 128 -13.28 -26.21 -20.22
CA PRO A 128 -13.01 -25.06 -21.08
C PRO A 128 -13.72 -23.81 -20.58
N SER A 129 -13.14 -22.63 -20.80
CA SER A 129 -13.69 -21.35 -20.37
C SER A 129 -15.08 -21.07 -20.97
N GLU A 130 -15.36 -21.59 -22.16
CA GLU A 130 -16.65 -21.50 -22.86
C GLU A 130 -17.81 -22.08 -22.05
N GLU A 131 -17.57 -23.16 -21.31
CA GLU A 131 -18.59 -23.81 -20.50
C GLU A 131 -19.01 -22.98 -19.27
N ILE A 132 -18.15 -22.07 -18.85
CA ILE A 132 -18.39 -21.20 -17.68
C ILE A 132 -18.92 -19.84 -18.08
N PHE A 133 -18.37 -19.25 -19.13
CA PHE A 133 -18.66 -17.87 -19.55
C PHE A 133 -19.60 -17.79 -20.76
N GLY A 134 -19.90 -18.94 -21.40
CA GLY A 134 -20.75 -19.00 -22.59
C GLY A 134 -19.99 -18.80 -23.90
N ASP A 135 -18.85 -18.12 -23.88
CA ASP A 135 -17.94 -17.89 -24.99
C ASP A 135 -16.49 -18.06 -24.53
N SER A 136 -15.55 -18.30 -25.45
CA SER A 136 -14.13 -18.31 -25.10
C SER A 136 -13.67 -16.91 -24.71
N LEU A 137 -12.67 -16.82 -23.84
CA LEU A 137 -12.09 -15.52 -23.49
C LEU A 137 -11.49 -14.81 -24.71
N GLU A 138 -11.05 -15.58 -25.71
CA GLU A 138 -10.59 -15.08 -26.99
C GLU A 138 -11.72 -14.36 -27.75
N ASP A 139 -12.89 -15.00 -27.92
CA ASP A 139 -14.04 -14.42 -28.61
C ASP A 139 -14.58 -13.18 -27.91
N ILE A 140 -14.63 -13.20 -26.58
CA ILE A 140 -15.04 -12.03 -25.78
C ILE A 140 -14.09 -10.85 -26.03
N VAL A 141 -12.79 -11.11 -26.09
CA VAL A 141 -11.77 -10.08 -26.33
C VAL A 141 -11.81 -9.57 -27.78
N GLU A 142 -11.99 -10.44 -28.77
CA GLU A 142 -12.12 -10.01 -30.16
C GLU A 142 -13.35 -9.12 -30.38
N ASN A 143 -14.50 -9.49 -29.84
CA ASN A 143 -15.72 -8.68 -29.89
C ASN A 143 -15.52 -7.32 -29.19
N PHE A 144 -14.77 -7.28 -28.09
CA PHE A 144 -14.44 -6.05 -27.41
C PHE A 144 -13.51 -5.14 -28.24
N ILE A 145 -12.51 -5.70 -28.90
CA ILE A 145 -11.58 -4.96 -29.78
C ILE A 145 -12.34 -4.38 -30.98
N GLU A 146 -13.21 -5.16 -31.62
CA GLU A 146 -14.04 -4.67 -32.74
C GLU A 146 -14.94 -3.51 -32.28
N GLY A 147 -15.51 -3.58 -31.09
CA GLY A 147 -16.36 -2.51 -30.55
C GLY A 147 -15.62 -1.21 -30.23
N ILE A 148 -14.28 -1.25 -30.02
CA ILE A 148 -13.47 -0.06 -29.78
C ILE A 148 -12.92 0.55 -31.09
N THR A 149 -12.72 -0.27 -32.11
CA THR A 149 -12.09 0.15 -33.37
C THR A 149 -13.10 0.64 -34.43
N ASN A 150 -14.41 0.42 -34.24
CA ASN A 150 -15.51 0.97 -35.02
C ASN A 150 -16.08 2.22 -34.35
#